data_5cb46595f291af3cfcc9d77c867ce022
#
_entry.id   5cb46595f291af3cfcc9d77c867ce022
#
_cell.length_a   1.000
_cell.length_b   1.000
_cell.length_c   1.000
_cell.angle_alpha   90.00
_cell.angle_beta   90.00
_cell.angle_gamma   90.00
#
_symmetry.space_group_name_H-M   'P 1'
#
loop_
_entity.id
_entity.type
_entity.pdbx_description
1 polymer ?
#
loop_
_entity_poly.entity_id
_entity_poly.type
_entity_poly.pdbx_seq_one_letter_code
_entity_poly.pdbx_strand_id
1 'polypeptide(L)'
;VLNYGLAPDGGLFIPELLPIFSQDEIKSLKGSSYYDIANFIMKPFLTDLFSEEEIKIIIREAYSNFDNELVSLTPMGNNYLLNLFHGPTLAFKDYAMSLLAKIYEHYLEKKKKKLVIIGATSGDTGSAAIHAFKGIKNIKIFILHPHNSTSLFQRKQMTTSGADNVF
;
A
#
# COMPACT_ATOMS: atom_id res chain seq x y z
N VAL A 1 16.76 -0.55 0.56
CA VAL A 1 15.66 -0.99 -0.31
C VAL A 1 14.88 0.21 -0.82
N LEU A 2 14.30 1.08 0.02
CA LEU A 2 13.44 2.21 -0.40
C LEU A 2 14.09 3.22 -1.38
N ASN A 3 15.41 3.26 -1.48
CA ASN A 3 16.13 4.17 -2.40
C ASN A 3 16.42 3.53 -3.79
N TYR A 4 16.08 2.28 -3.98
CA TYR A 4 16.39 1.52 -5.20
C TYR A 4 15.09 1.04 -5.85
N GLY A 5 14.92 1.25 -7.14
CA GLY A 5 13.78 0.72 -7.87
C GLY A 5 13.92 -0.78 -8.12
N LEU A 6 15.14 -1.21 -8.48
CA LEU A 6 15.52 -2.61 -8.70
C LEU A 6 16.74 -2.95 -7.86
N ALA A 7 16.93 -4.22 -7.55
CA ALA A 7 18.17 -4.71 -6.98
C ALA A 7 19.33 -4.54 -7.97
N PRO A 8 20.61 -4.43 -7.50
CA PRO A 8 21.77 -4.23 -8.38
C PRO A 8 21.97 -5.32 -9.44
N ASP A 9 21.46 -6.52 -9.18
CA ASP A 9 21.46 -7.66 -10.11
C ASP A 9 20.27 -7.69 -11.08
N GLY A 10 19.38 -6.67 -11.01
CA GLY A 10 18.16 -6.59 -11.80
C GLY A 10 16.98 -7.38 -11.23
N GLY A 11 17.14 -8.05 -10.09
CA GLY A 11 16.10 -8.79 -9.39
C GLY A 11 15.28 -7.93 -8.42
N LEU A 12 14.57 -8.60 -7.52
CA LEU A 12 13.81 -7.99 -6.43
C LEU A 12 14.54 -8.20 -5.10
N PHE A 13 14.45 -7.19 -4.24
CA PHE A 13 14.86 -7.37 -2.85
C PHE A 13 13.89 -8.28 -2.12
N ILE A 14 14.41 -9.25 -1.41
CA ILE A 14 13.66 -10.12 -0.49
C ILE A 14 14.23 -9.94 0.92
N PRO A 15 13.43 -10.17 1.99
CA PRO A 15 13.97 -10.21 3.35
C PRO A 15 15.00 -11.34 3.49
N GLU A 16 16.09 -11.07 4.18
CA GLU A 16 17.08 -12.08 4.52
C GLU A 16 16.48 -13.15 5.45
N LEU A 17 15.67 -12.69 6.41
CA LEU A 17 14.92 -13.54 7.32
C LEU A 17 13.45 -13.12 7.31
N LEU A 18 12.56 -14.08 7.15
CA LEU A 18 11.13 -13.87 7.36
C LEU A 18 10.82 -14.05 8.84
N PRO A 19 10.05 -13.14 9.46
CA PRO A 19 9.63 -13.32 10.84
C PRO A 19 8.77 -14.58 10.99
N ILE A 20 9.05 -15.36 12.04
CA ILE A 20 8.29 -16.55 12.39
C ILE A 20 7.42 -16.19 13.59
N PHE A 21 6.11 -16.35 13.43
CA PHE A 21 5.15 -16.13 14.51
C PHE A 21 4.72 -17.48 15.11
N SER A 22 4.79 -17.59 16.42
CA SER A 22 4.33 -18.77 17.14
C SER A 22 2.78 -18.88 17.10
N GLN A 23 2.28 -20.09 17.32
CA GLN A 23 0.84 -20.32 17.40
C GLN A 23 0.16 -19.48 18.50
N ASP A 24 0.85 -19.23 19.60
CA ASP A 24 0.27 -18.45 20.72
C ASP A 24 0.25 -16.95 20.40
N GLU A 25 1.26 -16.43 19.69
CA GLU A 25 1.23 -15.06 19.15
C GLU A 25 0.09 -14.88 18.17
N ILE A 26 -0.11 -15.82 17.24
CA ILE A 26 -1.24 -15.77 16.28
C ILE A 26 -2.58 -15.84 17.03
N LYS A 27 -2.72 -16.72 18.03
CA LYS A 27 -3.94 -16.79 18.86
C LYS A 27 -4.22 -15.52 19.64
N SER A 28 -3.17 -14.84 20.13
CA SER A 28 -3.31 -13.58 20.87
C SER A 28 -3.93 -12.46 20.05
N LEU A 29 -3.86 -12.53 18.71
CA LEU A 29 -4.46 -11.57 17.79
C LEU A 29 -5.99 -11.77 17.63
N LYS A 30 -6.57 -12.82 18.21
CA LYS A 30 -8.01 -13.05 18.13
C LYS A 30 -8.80 -11.90 18.73
N GLY A 31 -9.65 -11.27 17.92
CA GLY A 31 -10.46 -10.12 18.32
C GLY A 31 -9.72 -8.78 18.27
N SER A 32 -8.46 -8.76 17.84
CA SER A 32 -7.71 -7.53 17.60
C SER A 32 -8.25 -6.78 16.38
N SER A 33 -8.07 -5.47 16.37
CA SER A 33 -8.40 -4.65 15.20
C SER A 33 -7.46 -4.94 14.02
N TYR A 34 -7.91 -4.61 12.80
CA TYR A 34 -7.04 -4.68 11.62
C TYR A 34 -5.73 -3.90 11.82
N TYR A 35 -5.80 -2.73 12.46
CA TYR A 35 -4.65 -1.88 12.73
C TYR A 35 -3.63 -2.56 13.65
N ASP A 36 -4.10 -3.26 14.68
CA ASP A 36 -3.23 -3.99 15.62
C ASP A 36 -2.57 -5.18 14.94
N ILE A 37 -3.32 -5.93 14.13
CA ILE A 37 -2.80 -7.05 13.33
C ILE A 37 -1.77 -6.53 12.32
N ALA A 38 -2.09 -5.46 11.59
CA ALA A 38 -1.17 -4.85 10.63
C ALA A 38 0.12 -4.36 11.31
N ASN A 39 0.00 -3.71 12.48
CA ASN A 39 1.17 -3.29 13.25
C ASN A 39 2.03 -4.49 13.69
N PHE A 40 1.41 -5.54 14.19
CA PHE A 40 2.11 -6.75 14.62
C PHE A 40 2.90 -7.38 13.46
N ILE A 41 2.27 -7.53 12.29
CA ILE A 41 2.90 -8.15 11.10
C ILE A 41 3.95 -7.25 10.47
N MET A 42 3.73 -5.93 10.40
CA MET A 42 4.63 -5.00 9.71
C MET A 42 5.82 -4.54 10.55
N LYS A 43 5.69 -4.57 11.87
CA LYS A 43 6.72 -4.10 12.80
C LYS A 43 8.11 -4.70 12.52
N PRO A 44 8.30 -6.02 12.34
CA PRO A 44 9.61 -6.60 12.06
C PRO A 44 10.30 -6.06 10.80
N PHE A 45 9.54 -5.58 9.82
CA PHE A 45 10.06 -5.06 8.55
C PHE A 45 10.36 -3.56 8.57
N LEU A 46 9.84 -2.82 9.55
CA LEU A 46 9.87 -1.36 9.56
C LEU A 46 10.69 -0.76 10.72
N THR A 47 11.05 -1.54 11.73
CA THR A 47 11.75 -1.05 12.94
C THR A 47 13.12 -0.44 12.68
N ASP A 48 13.80 -0.79 11.59
CA ASP A 48 15.07 -0.15 11.19
C ASP A 48 14.88 1.29 10.65
N LEU A 49 13.65 1.65 10.29
CA LEU A 49 13.33 2.93 9.67
C LEU A 49 12.52 3.84 10.59
N PHE A 50 11.63 3.24 11.38
CA PHE A 50 10.60 3.94 12.16
C PHE A 50 10.50 3.37 13.58
N SER A 51 10.17 4.23 14.53
CA SER A 51 9.77 3.81 15.87
C SER A 51 8.41 3.10 15.84
N GLU A 52 8.07 2.40 16.90
CA GLU A 52 6.78 1.70 17.03
C GLU A 52 5.59 2.66 16.90
N GLU A 53 5.70 3.85 17.47
CA GLU A 53 4.65 4.87 17.38
C GLU A 53 4.52 5.43 15.96
N GLU A 54 5.64 5.66 15.26
CA GLU A 54 5.61 6.06 13.84
C GLU A 54 4.95 4.97 12.98
N ILE A 55 5.22 3.70 13.22
CA ILE A 55 4.60 2.57 12.48
C ILE A 55 3.08 2.57 12.69
N LYS A 56 2.61 2.74 13.93
CA LYS A 56 1.17 2.82 14.22
C LYS A 56 0.49 3.99 13.52
N ILE A 57 1.16 5.15 13.46
CA ILE A 57 0.66 6.34 12.74
C ILE A 57 0.57 6.04 11.25
N ILE A 58 1.65 5.54 10.64
CA ILE A 58 1.71 5.17 9.21
C ILE A 58 0.57 4.23 8.83
N ILE A 59 0.33 3.19 9.63
CA ILE A 59 -0.74 2.21 9.37
C ILE A 59 -2.12 2.87 9.47
N ARG A 60 -2.37 3.70 10.48
CA ARG A 60 -3.65 4.40 10.63
C ARG A 60 -3.92 5.36 9.47
N GLU A 61 -2.93 6.14 9.08
CA GLU A 61 -3.04 7.07 7.95
C GLU A 61 -3.25 6.34 6.63
N ALA A 62 -2.56 5.20 6.41
CA ALA A 62 -2.67 4.41 5.20
C ALA A 62 -4.10 3.95 4.91
N TYR A 63 -4.84 3.58 5.95
CA TYR A 63 -6.19 3.02 5.82
C TYR A 63 -7.31 3.97 6.24
N SER A 64 -7.01 5.26 6.46
CA SER A 64 -7.99 6.26 6.88
C SER A 64 -9.10 6.55 5.87
N ASN A 65 -8.85 6.28 4.58
CA ASN A 65 -9.79 6.50 3.48
C ASN A 65 -10.50 5.22 3.02
N PHE A 66 -10.36 4.14 3.78
CA PHE A 66 -11.10 2.90 3.52
C PHE A 66 -12.48 2.97 4.17
N ASP A 67 -13.38 2.08 3.74
CA ASP A 67 -14.66 1.89 4.40
C ASP A 67 -14.49 1.47 5.86
N ASN A 68 -15.56 1.56 6.65
CA ASN A 68 -15.52 1.21 8.08
C ASN A 68 -15.05 -0.23 8.34
N GLU A 69 -15.34 -1.16 7.44
CA GLU A 69 -14.85 -2.52 7.46
C GLU A 69 -13.68 -2.65 6.48
N LEU A 70 -12.44 -2.64 7.00
CA LEU A 70 -11.24 -2.71 6.16
C LEU A 70 -11.13 -4.02 5.37
N VAL A 71 -11.51 -5.13 5.98
CA VAL A 71 -11.56 -6.46 5.36
C VAL A 71 -12.77 -7.23 5.89
N SER A 72 -13.40 -8.05 5.05
CA SER A 72 -14.49 -8.90 5.48
C SER A 72 -14.34 -10.33 4.99
N LEU A 73 -14.93 -11.26 5.73
CA LEU A 73 -14.95 -12.68 5.42
C LEU A 73 -16.40 -13.14 5.17
N THR A 74 -16.65 -13.61 3.96
CA THR A 74 -17.95 -14.20 3.59
C THR A 74 -17.85 -15.72 3.67
N PRO A 75 -18.64 -16.40 4.53
CA PRO A 75 -18.67 -17.86 4.59
C PRO A 75 -19.17 -18.47 3.27
N MET A 76 -18.49 -19.51 2.80
CA MET A 76 -18.85 -20.29 1.60
C MET A 76 -18.69 -21.78 1.89
N GLY A 77 -19.69 -22.40 2.49
CA GLY A 77 -19.60 -23.79 2.93
C GLY A 77 -18.50 -23.98 3.99
N ASN A 78 -17.50 -24.79 3.69
CA ASN A 78 -16.34 -25.02 4.57
C ASN A 78 -15.18 -24.02 4.33
N ASN A 79 -15.36 -23.06 3.44
CA ASN A 79 -14.36 -22.06 3.07
C ASN A 79 -14.83 -20.66 3.44
N TYR A 80 -13.91 -19.69 3.30
CA TYR A 80 -14.21 -18.28 3.46
C TYR A 80 -13.69 -17.51 2.24
N LEU A 81 -14.47 -16.55 1.77
CA LEU A 81 -14.05 -15.57 0.79
C LEU A 81 -13.56 -14.32 1.53
N LEU A 82 -12.28 -13.97 1.38
CA LEU A 82 -11.72 -12.73 1.88
C LEU A 82 -12.02 -11.60 0.89
N ASN A 83 -12.83 -10.64 1.30
CA ASN A 83 -13.20 -9.49 0.49
C ASN A 83 -12.14 -8.38 0.64
N LEU A 84 -11.58 -7.92 -0.48
CA LEU A 84 -10.52 -6.92 -0.54
C LEU A 84 -10.89 -5.75 -1.48
N PHE A 85 -12.14 -5.29 -1.42
CA PHE A 85 -12.65 -4.19 -2.24
C PHE A 85 -13.10 -2.96 -1.43
N HIS A 86 -12.71 -2.86 -0.17
CA HIS A 86 -13.12 -1.77 0.73
C HIS A 86 -12.24 -0.51 0.62
N GLY A 87 -11.23 -0.56 -0.25
CA GLY A 87 -10.36 0.58 -0.51
C GLY A 87 -10.93 1.57 -1.53
N PRO A 88 -10.30 2.73 -1.68
CA PRO A 88 -10.84 3.87 -2.44
C PRO A 88 -10.96 3.63 -3.95
N THR A 89 -10.24 2.67 -4.53
CA THR A 89 -10.38 2.30 -5.96
C THR A 89 -11.11 0.98 -6.15
N LEU A 90 -11.58 0.36 -5.08
CA LEU A 90 -12.26 -0.93 -5.02
C LEU A 90 -11.40 -2.10 -5.50
N ALA A 91 -10.09 -1.91 -5.61
CA ALA A 91 -9.13 -2.94 -5.99
C ALA A 91 -8.32 -3.40 -4.79
N PHE A 92 -8.00 -4.70 -4.71
CA PHE A 92 -7.16 -5.25 -3.64
C PHE A 92 -5.78 -4.57 -3.52
N LYS A 93 -5.33 -3.94 -4.60
CA LYS A 93 -4.07 -3.18 -4.64
C LYS A 93 -4.05 -1.95 -3.75
N ASP A 94 -5.21 -1.43 -3.38
CA ASP A 94 -5.32 -0.31 -2.45
C ASP A 94 -4.63 -0.59 -1.11
N TYR A 95 -4.71 -1.83 -0.61
CA TYR A 95 -4.09 -2.21 0.67
C TYR A 95 -2.58 -2.02 0.65
N ALA A 96 -1.91 -2.52 -0.38
CA ALA A 96 -0.46 -2.40 -0.48
C ALA A 96 -0.03 -0.98 -0.86
N MET A 97 -0.71 -0.34 -1.82
CA MET A 97 -0.34 0.98 -2.33
C MET A 97 -0.53 2.07 -1.28
N SER A 98 -1.61 2.04 -0.50
CA SER A 98 -1.86 3.01 0.56
C SER A 98 -0.80 2.94 1.66
N LEU A 99 -0.43 1.72 2.10
CA LEU A 99 0.63 1.55 3.08
C LEU A 99 1.99 1.99 2.53
N LEU A 100 2.33 1.58 1.30
CA LEU A 100 3.57 1.96 0.63
C LEU A 100 3.70 3.48 0.49
N ALA A 101 2.63 4.16 0.12
CA ALA A 101 2.62 5.62 -0.02
C ALA A 101 2.93 6.32 1.31
N LYS A 102 2.34 5.87 2.40
CA LYS A 102 2.60 6.44 3.73
C LYS A 102 3.99 6.12 4.26
N ILE A 103 4.50 4.92 4.01
CA ILE A 103 5.91 4.59 4.30
C ILE A 103 6.85 5.56 3.56
N TYR A 104 6.62 5.80 2.27
CA TYR A 104 7.44 6.74 1.50
C TYR A 104 7.29 8.18 1.99
N GLU A 105 6.08 8.64 2.26
CA GLU A 105 5.82 10.00 2.75
C GLU A 105 6.63 10.28 4.01
N HIS A 106 6.49 9.47 5.05
CA HIS A 106 7.22 9.62 6.31
C HIS A 106 8.74 9.46 6.14
N TYR A 107 9.17 8.49 5.31
CA TYR A 107 10.60 8.28 5.03
C TYR A 107 11.23 9.49 4.33
N LEU A 108 10.58 10.02 3.30
CA LEU A 108 11.09 11.14 2.52
C LEU A 108 11.11 12.45 3.32
N GLU A 109 10.11 12.67 4.17
CA GLU A 109 10.10 13.78 5.11
C GLU A 109 11.28 13.70 6.09
N LYS A 110 11.47 12.56 6.74
CA LYS A 110 12.56 12.30 7.69
C LYS A 110 13.94 12.46 7.03
N LYS A 111 14.08 12.08 5.76
CA LYS A 111 15.34 12.19 5.00
C LYS A 111 15.48 13.49 4.20
N LYS A 112 14.45 14.35 4.16
CA LYS A 112 14.38 15.58 3.34
C LYS A 112 14.68 15.30 1.87
N LYS A 113 14.13 14.20 1.33
CA LYS A 113 14.33 13.74 -0.05
C LYS A 113 13.06 13.89 -0.87
N LYS A 114 13.23 13.83 -2.19
CA LYS A 114 12.14 13.77 -3.17
C LYS A 114 12.22 12.46 -3.95
N LEU A 115 11.07 11.99 -4.43
CA LEU A 115 10.95 10.76 -5.23
C LEU A 115 10.16 11.04 -6.49
N VAL A 116 10.59 10.42 -7.59
CA VAL A 116 9.80 10.31 -8.81
C VAL A 116 9.45 8.85 -9.02
N ILE A 117 8.17 8.58 -9.14
CA ILE A 117 7.62 7.25 -9.42
C ILE A 117 7.22 7.21 -10.89
N ILE A 118 7.67 6.20 -11.62
CA ILE A 118 7.25 5.94 -12.99
C ILE A 118 6.66 4.53 -13.00
N GLY A 119 5.39 4.42 -13.39
CA GLY A 119 4.68 3.15 -13.51
C GLY A 119 4.13 2.94 -14.90
N ALA A 120 4.18 1.70 -15.40
CA ALA A 120 3.49 1.28 -16.60
C ALA A 120 2.43 0.23 -16.21
N THR A 121 1.17 0.47 -16.54
CA THR A 121 0.06 -0.36 -16.05
C THR A 121 -1.11 -0.34 -17.01
N SER A 122 -1.88 -1.43 -17.02
CA SER A 122 -3.10 -1.53 -17.82
C SER A 122 -4.39 -1.26 -17.04
N GLY A 123 -4.32 -0.90 -15.75
CA GLY A 123 -5.56 -0.68 -14.99
C GLY A 123 -5.38 -0.48 -13.48
N ASP A 124 -5.86 -1.41 -12.67
CA ASP A 124 -6.03 -1.27 -11.20
C ASP A 124 -4.78 -0.83 -10.45
N THR A 125 -3.60 -1.29 -10.86
CA THR A 125 -2.35 -0.88 -10.19
C THR A 125 -2.08 0.61 -10.35
N GLY A 126 -2.34 1.17 -11.54
CA GLY A 126 -2.18 2.61 -11.79
C GLY A 126 -3.19 3.43 -11.02
N SER A 127 -4.44 3.01 -11.01
CA SER A 127 -5.51 3.69 -10.26
C SER A 127 -5.20 3.72 -8.76
N ALA A 128 -4.82 2.57 -8.18
CA ALA A 128 -4.46 2.46 -6.77
C ALA A 128 -3.20 3.29 -6.43
N ALA A 129 -2.16 3.25 -7.29
CA ALA A 129 -0.96 4.05 -7.09
C ALA A 129 -1.24 5.56 -7.15
N ILE A 130 -1.97 6.02 -8.17
CA ILE A 130 -2.36 7.43 -8.29
C ILE A 130 -3.15 7.86 -7.05
N HIS A 131 -4.13 7.07 -6.63
CA HIS A 131 -4.94 7.41 -5.46
C HIS A 131 -4.09 7.50 -4.19
N ALA A 132 -3.19 6.56 -3.98
CA ALA A 132 -2.33 6.51 -2.80
C ALA A 132 -1.30 7.65 -2.74
N PHE A 133 -0.69 8.00 -3.88
CA PHE A 133 0.40 8.98 -3.94
C PHE A 133 -0.04 10.41 -4.27
N LYS A 134 -1.30 10.62 -4.68
CA LYS A 134 -1.80 11.97 -4.99
C LYS A 134 -1.68 12.91 -3.79
N GLY A 135 -1.22 14.12 -4.05
CA GLY A 135 -1.10 15.19 -3.03
C GLY A 135 0.11 15.09 -2.11
N ILE A 136 0.94 14.04 -2.19
CA ILE A 136 2.16 13.91 -1.40
C ILE A 136 3.23 14.87 -1.97
N LYS A 137 3.62 15.89 -1.19
CA LYS A 137 4.47 17.01 -1.64
C LYS A 137 5.85 16.60 -2.18
N ASN A 138 6.42 15.55 -1.61
CA ASN A 138 7.78 15.10 -1.94
C ASN A 138 7.80 14.03 -3.03
N ILE A 139 6.66 13.71 -3.64
CA ILE A 139 6.52 12.65 -4.64
C ILE A 139 5.89 13.22 -5.91
N LYS A 140 6.47 12.88 -7.06
CA LYS A 140 5.83 13.01 -8.37
C LYS A 140 5.59 11.62 -8.92
N ILE A 141 4.39 11.38 -9.47
CA ILE A 141 4.02 10.09 -10.04
C ILE A 141 3.61 10.24 -11.51
N PHE A 142 4.23 9.43 -12.37
CA PHE A 142 3.95 9.33 -13.79
C PHE A 142 3.42 7.94 -14.09
N ILE A 143 2.20 7.85 -14.65
CA ILE A 143 1.59 6.58 -15.01
C ILE A 143 1.40 6.48 -16.52
N LEU A 144 2.11 5.53 -17.10
CA LEU A 144 1.98 5.15 -18.51
C LEU A 144 0.93 4.06 -18.62
N HIS A 145 -0.10 4.28 -19.42
CA HIS A 145 -1.12 3.27 -19.69
C HIS A 145 -1.34 3.09 -21.19
N PRO A 146 -1.71 1.90 -21.65
CA PRO A 146 -1.87 1.66 -23.09
C PRO A 146 -3.08 2.41 -23.63
N HIS A 147 -2.90 3.02 -24.81
CA HIS A 147 -3.99 3.71 -25.52
C HIS A 147 -5.05 2.70 -25.95
N ASN A 148 -6.32 2.99 -25.61
CA ASN A 148 -7.50 2.18 -25.95
C ASN A 148 -7.49 0.71 -25.48
N SER A 149 -6.60 0.32 -24.57
CA SER A 149 -6.53 -1.05 -24.03
C SER A 149 -6.83 -1.12 -22.52
N THR A 150 -7.39 -0.05 -21.95
CA THR A 150 -7.94 -0.02 -20.58
C THR A 150 -9.44 0.20 -20.65
N SER A 151 -10.19 -0.30 -19.66
CA SER A 151 -11.61 0.02 -19.56
C SER A 151 -11.81 1.54 -19.36
N LEU A 152 -12.96 2.05 -19.80
CA LEU A 152 -13.29 3.47 -19.62
C LEU A 152 -13.26 3.87 -18.13
N PHE A 153 -13.70 2.99 -17.26
CA PHE A 153 -13.71 3.21 -15.82
C PHE A 153 -12.28 3.36 -15.27
N GLN A 154 -11.40 2.40 -15.52
CA GLN A 154 -10.00 2.44 -15.09
C GLN A 154 -9.25 3.65 -15.67
N ARG A 155 -9.48 3.96 -16.97
CA ARG A 155 -8.90 5.14 -17.57
C ARG A 155 -9.34 6.42 -16.86
N LYS A 156 -10.62 6.56 -16.55
CA LYS A 156 -11.12 7.72 -15.80
C LYS A 156 -10.50 7.81 -14.40
N GLN A 157 -10.40 6.71 -13.67
CA GLN A 157 -9.72 6.69 -12.37
C GLN A 157 -8.27 7.21 -12.45
N MET A 158 -7.54 6.89 -13.53
CA MET A 158 -6.16 7.34 -13.71
C MET A 158 -6.04 8.79 -14.19
N THR A 159 -6.95 9.27 -15.06
CA THR A 159 -6.78 10.55 -15.76
C THR A 159 -7.55 11.71 -15.13
N THR A 160 -8.34 11.49 -14.08
CA THR A 160 -9.17 12.53 -13.44
C THR A 160 -8.79 12.83 -12.00
N SER A 161 -7.56 12.51 -11.59
CA SER A 161 -7.12 12.72 -10.20
C SER A 161 -7.11 14.20 -9.79
N GLY A 162 -6.83 15.12 -10.72
CA GLY A 162 -6.77 16.57 -10.50
C GLY A 162 -5.64 17.01 -9.54
N ALA A 163 -4.72 16.14 -9.19
CA ALA A 163 -3.63 16.46 -8.28
C ALA A 163 -2.38 16.92 -9.03
N ASP A 164 -1.71 17.97 -8.53
CA ASP A 164 -0.57 18.63 -9.18
C ASP A 164 0.69 17.75 -9.29
N ASN A 165 0.75 16.66 -8.57
CA ASN A 165 1.88 15.74 -8.55
C ASN A 165 1.65 14.45 -9.36
N VAL A 166 0.53 14.35 -10.10
CA VAL A 166 0.14 13.20 -10.92
C VAL A 166 0.19 13.57 -12.39
N PHE A 167 0.86 12.74 -13.22
CA PHE A 167 1.11 12.99 -14.65
C PHE A 167 0.84 11.73 -15.48
#